data_122502cdfb7ce7f646a2c0d9902733f8
#
_entry.id   122502cdfb7ce7f646a2c0d9902733f8
#
_cell.length_a   1.000
_cell.length_b   1.000
_cell.length_c   1.000
_cell.angle_alpha   90.00
_cell.angle_beta   90.00
_cell.angle_gamma   90.00
#
_symmetry.space_group_name_H-M   'P 1'
#
loop_
_entity.id
_entity.type
_entity.pdbx_description
1 polymer ?
#
loop_
_entity_poly.entity_id
_entity_poly.type
_entity_poly.pdbx_seq_one_letter_code
_entity_poly.pdbx_strand_id
1 'polypeptide(L)'
;MEKEIIVNDLVVRFANVNGTGSASANEMFAKSIFRMGIPVTPKNIFPSNIQGLPTWYEVRISEKGHLGRRAGIDILVGVNPQSLKRDVESVRSGGYFVYDSSKKLHEEFIRADINYIGIPMIKLAMEHYPVPRLQQLLKNMIYVGAVATLIDLEIEVLKEVIAEQFAAKPKIIPSNYQALELGINYVKEHFEYPLNVRIKRCDKNGDSILIDGNTACGLGAIYAGATVMAWYPITPSTSVAKAFETYCKKLRIDEDGKKKYAFVQAEDELAAIGMVIGATWNGARAFTATSGPGVSLMNEFIGLSYFAEIPVVLINVQRGGPSTGMPTRTQQADLISSAYASHGDTKHVLLFPSSPAECFDFTIKAFDLADRLQTLVMLISDLDLGMNNHM
;
A
#
# COMPACT_ATOMS: atom_id res chain seq x y z
N MET A 1 18.10 -1.20 -35.92
CA MET A 1 17.11 -2.23 -35.58
C MET A 1 15.94 -1.52 -34.88
N GLU A 2 14.75 -1.63 -35.43
CA GLU A 2 13.56 -1.12 -34.70
C GLU A 2 13.47 -1.80 -33.34
N LYS A 3 13.26 -1.02 -32.30
CA LYS A 3 13.08 -1.57 -30.95
C LYS A 3 11.75 -2.35 -30.92
N GLU A 4 11.77 -3.57 -30.41
CA GLU A 4 10.56 -4.35 -30.20
C GLU A 4 9.56 -3.58 -29.33
N ILE A 5 8.31 -3.52 -29.77
CA ILE A 5 7.24 -2.86 -29.03
C ILE A 5 6.68 -3.83 -27.98
N ILE A 6 6.75 -3.43 -26.73
CA ILE A 6 6.22 -4.18 -25.59
C ILE A 6 4.97 -3.47 -25.10
N VAL A 7 3.82 -4.16 -25.11
CA VAL A 7 2.54 -3.63 -24.67
C VAL A 7 2.05 -4.37 -23.43
N ASN A 8 1.61 -3.62 -22.42
CA ASN A 8 1.03 -4.15 -21.18
C ASN A 8 1.90 -5.19 -20.44
N ASP A 9 3.22 -5.14 -20.60
CA ASP A 9 4.14 -6.00 -19.84
C ASP A 9 5.41 -5.24 -19.46
N LEU A 10 5.31 -4.41 -18.42
CA LEU A 10 6.41 -3.54 -17.98
C LEU A 10 6.40 -3.32 -16.46
N VAL A 11 7.53 -2.84 -15.97
CA VAL A 11 7.71 -2.39 -14.59
C VAL A 11 8.09 -0.93 -14.59
N VAL A 12 7.28 -0.10 -13.91
CA VAL A 12 7.59 1.31 -13.65
C VAL A 12 7.94 1.45 -12.17
N ARG A 13 9.05 2.12 -11.88
CA ARG A 13 9.45 2.41 -10.49
C ARG A 13 9.68 3.90 -10.31
N PHE A 14 9.15 4.43 -9.21
CA PHE A 14 9.35 5.80 -8.77
C PHE A 14 10.24 5.79 -7.53
N ALA A 15 11.44 6.36 -7.63
CA ALA A 15 12.39 6.51 -6.54
C ALA A 15 12.31 7.93 -5.99
N ASN A 16 11.80 8.06 -4.77
CA ASN A 16 11.45 9.32 -4.15
C ASN A 16 12.10 9.49 -2.76
N VAL A 17 11.86 10.65 -2.16
CA VAL A 17 12.14 10.92 -0.76
C VAL A 17 10.87 10.72 0.05
N ASN A 18 10.94 9.94 1.14
CA ASN A 18 9.78 9.68 1.99
C ASN A 18 9.26 10.98 2.62
N GLY A 19 7.93 11.10 2.73
CA GLY A 19 7.26 12.29 3.28
C GLY A 19 7.03 13.43 2.28
N THR A 20 7.29 13.23 1.00
CA THR A 20 7.10 14.25 -0.06
C THR A 20 5.75 14.17 -0.78
N GLY A 21 4.82 13.33 -0.31
CA GLY A 21 3.51 13.14 -0.95
C GLY A 21 3.54 12.26 -2.21
N SER A 22 4.67 11.65 -2.52
CA SER A 22 4.84 10.83 -3.74
C SER A 22 4.00 9.56 -3.75
N ALA A 23 3.73 8.95 -2.58
CA ALA A 23 2.95 7.72 -2.50
C ALA A 23 1.55 7.88 -3.11
N SER A 24 0.83 8.96 -2.79
CA SER A 24 -0.49 9.22 -3.38
C SER A 24 -0.45 9.46 -4.89
N ALA A 25 0.55 10.19 -5.39
CA ALA A 25 0.71 10.43 -6.82
C ALA A 25 0.96 9.12 -7.59
N ASN A 26 1.83 8.27 -7.04
CA ASN A 26 2.18 6.98 -7.64
C ASN A 26 1.03 5.97 -7.54
N GLU A 27 0.22 6.03 -6.48
CA GLU A 27 -0.99 5.23 -6.33
C GLU A 27 -2.05 5.63 -7.37
N MET A 28 -2.26 6.93 -7.60
CA MET A 28 -3.17 7.41 -8.64
C MET A 28 -2.74 6.93 -10.03
N PHE A 29 -1.43 6.92 -10.33
CA PHE A 29 -0.89 6.35 -11.56
C PHE A 29 -1.25 4.86 -11.69
N ALA A 30 -1.02 4.04 -10.67
CA ALA A 30 -1.35 2.61 -10.69
C ALA A 30 -2.86 2.37 -10.83
N LYS A 31 -3.70 3.12 -10.11
CA LYS A 31 -5.17 3.06 -10.22
C LYS A 31 -5.66 3.41 -11.62
N SER A 32 -5.03 4.37 -12.28
CA SER A 32 -5.41 4.75 -13.65
C SER A 32 -5.16 3.62 -14.63
N ILE A 33 -4.04 2.91 -14.50
CA ILE A 33 -3.74 1.73 -15.33
C ILE A 33 -4.75 0.62 -15.07
N PHE A 34 -5.08 0.39 -13.78
CA PHE A 34 -6.12 -0.58 -13.42
C PHE A 34 -7.47 -0.24 -14.08
N ARG A 35 -7.86 1.03 -14.11
CA ARG A 35 -9.12 1.49 -14.76
C ARG A 35 -9.10 1.38 -16.28
N MET A 36 -7.94 1.29 -16.87
CA MET A 36 -7.81 0.92 -18.29
C MET A 36 -8.00 -0.58 -18.53
N GLY A 37 -8.43 -1.36 -17.53
CA GLY A 37 -8.65 -2.79 -17.62
C GLY A 37 -7.37 -3.62 -17.63
N ILE A 38 -6.23 -3.05 -17.23
CA ILE A 38 -4.92 -3.70 -17.24
C ILE A 38 -4.58 -4.17 -15.82
N PRO A 39 -4.27 -5.46 -15.61
CA PRO A 39 -3.84 -5.95 -14.30
C PRO A 39 -2.55 -5.29 -13.84
N VAL A 40 -2.54 -4.83 -12.59
CA VAL A 40 -1.40 -4.15 -11.97
C VAL A 40 -1.15 -4.67 -10.56
N THR A 41 0.11 -4.67 -10.16
CA THR A 41 0.53 -4.95 -8.78
C THR A 41 1.45 -3.83 -8.32
N PRO A 42 0.92 -2.82 -7.61
CA PRO A 42 1.74 -1.79 -7.01
C PRO A 42 2.39 -2.28 -5.72
N LYS A 43 3.62 -1.82 -5.46
CA LYS A 43 4.35 -2.11 -4.22
C LYS A 43 5.05 -0.87 -3.71
N ASN A 44 4.71 -0.49 -2.49
CA ASN A 44 5.36 0.60 -1.78
C ASN A 44 6.48 0.06 -0.88
N ILE A 45 7.72 0.48 -1.15
CA ILE A 45 8.92 0.12 -0.39
C ILE A 45 9.41 1.38 0.30
N PHE A 46 9.13 1.49 1.59
CA PHE A 46 9.41 2.68 2.37
C PHE A 46 10.27 2.39 3.60
N PRO A 47 11.01 3.39 4.12
CA PRO A 47 11.77 3.25 5.36
C PRO A 47 10.86 3.36 6.58
N SER A 48 11.38 2.93 7.75
CA SER A 48 10.67 3.11 9.04
C SER A 48 10.62 4.57 9.51
N ASN A 49 11.48 5.44 8.96
CA ASN A 49 11.50 6.87 9.28
C ASN A 49 10.42 7.62 8.51
N ILE A 50 9.86 8.65 9.13
CA ILE A 50 8.75 9.44 8.57
C ILE A 50 9.19 10.26 7.36
N GLN A 51 10.39 10.82 7.37
CA GLN A 51 10.90 11.70 6.33
C GLN A 51 12.39 11.49 6.01
N GLY A 52 12.79 11.88 4.81
CA GLY A 52 14.18 12.08 4.41
C GLY A 52 14.86 10.88 3.79
N LEU A 53 14.45 9.68 4.06
CA LEU A 53 15.07 8.48 3.50
C LEU A 53 14.47 8.10 2.14
N PRO A 54 15.21 7.33 1.32
CA PRO A 54 14.71 6.82 0.05
C PRO A 54 13.47 5.94 0.21
N THR A 55 12.50 6.15 -0.68
CA THR A 55 11.32 5.31 -0.82
C THR A 55 11.11 4.98 -2.28
N TRP A 56 10.60 3.79 -2.57
CA TRP A 56 10.30 3.35 -3.92
C TRP A 56 8.84 2.91 -4.03
N TYR A 57 8.23 3.29 -5.11
CA TYR A 57 6.91 2.78 -5.48
C TYR A 57 7.04 2.08 -6.83
N GLU A 58 6.84 0.79 -6.85
CA GLU A 58 6.97 -0.05 -8.03
C GLU A 58 5.60 -0.48 -8.52
N VAL A 59 5.36 -0.39 -9.82
CA VAL A 59 4.12 -0.83 -10.46
C VAL A 59 4.47 -1.89 -11.50
N ARG A 60 4.12 -3.13 -11.21
CA ARG A 60 4.17 -4.22 -12.16
C ARG A 60 2.88 -4.20 -12.99
N ILE A 61 2.99 -4.10 -14.28
CA ILE A 61 1.90 -4.08 -15.25
C ILE A 61 2.00 -5.34 -16.08
N SER A 62 0.93 -6.16 -16.13
CA SER A 62 0.96 -7.43 -16.86
C SER A 62 -0.41 -7.83 -17.37
N GLU A 63 -0.65 -7.74 -18.67
CA GLU A 63 -1.91 -8.20 -19.28
C GLU A 63 -2.22 -9.68 -18.98
N LYS A 64 -1.16 -10.48 -18.76
CA LYS A 64 -1.29 -11.90 -18.39
C LYS A 64 -1.66 -12.12 -16.91
N GLY A 65 -1.82 -11.05 -16.14
CA GLY A 65 -2.15 -11.15 -14.69
C GLY A 65 -1.01 -11.65 -13.81
N HIS A 66 0.25 -11.49 -14.23
CA HIS A 66 1.39 -11.83 -13.39
C HIS A 66 1.53 -10.82 -12.25
N LEU A 67 1.30 -11.25 -11.03
CA LEU A 67 1.33 -10.41 -9.82
C LEU A 67 2.72 -10.30 -9.19
N GLY A 68 3.61 -11.24 -9.49
CA GLY A 68 4.97 -11.29 -8.95
C GLY A 68 5.89 -10.22 -9.53
N ARG A 69 6.89 -9.83 -8.75
CA ARG A 69 7.97 -8.95 -9.21
C ARG A 69 8.87 -9.68 -10.19
N ARG A 70 9.40 -8.96 -11.17
CA ARG A 70 10.46 -9.45 -12.04
C ARG A 70 11.75 -8.65 -11.87
N ALA A 71 12.88 -9.21 -12.27
CA ALA A 71 14.15 -8.51 -12.32
C ALA A 71 14.15 -7.47 -13.46
N GLY A 72 14.86 -6.36 -13.21
CA GLY A 72 15.00 -5.27 -14.17
C GLY A 72 13.77 -4.35 -14.27
N ILE A 73 14.03 -3.06 -14.27
CA ILE A 73 13.02 -2.01 -14.34
C ILE A 73 13.00 -1.46 -15.76
N ASP A 74 11.82 -1.36 -16.36
CA ASP A 74 11.67 -0.82 -17.72
C ASP A 74 11.76 0.69 -17.75
N ILE A 75 11.07 1.35 -16.80
CA ILE A 75 11.07 2.81 -16.64
C ILE A 75 11.27 3.13 -15.15
N LEU A 76 12.32 3.86 -14.83
CA LEU A 76 12.59 4.32 -13.48
C LEU A 76 12.61 5.85 -13.44
N VAL A 77 11.80 6.41 -12.54
CA VAL A 77 11.82 7.85 -12.23
C VAL A 77 12.70 8.08 -11.00
N GLY A 78 13.91 8.60 -11.21
CA GLY A 78 14.90 8.84 -10.16
C GLY A 78 14.93 10.30 -9.73
N VAL A 79 14.25 10.64 -8.63
CA VAL A 79 14.23 12.00 -8.07
C VAL A 79 14.89 12.09 -6.70
N ASN A 80 15.42 10.99 -6.18
CA ASN A 80 16.13 10.97 -4.90
C ASN A 80 17.64 10.87 -5.11
N PRO A 81 18.43 11.92 -4.74
CA PRO A 81 19.89 11.90 -4.93
C PRO A 81 20.60 10.78 -4.15
N GLN A 82 20.05 10.36 -2.99
CA GLN A 82 20.69 9.37 -2.12
C GLN A 82 20.66 7.94 -2.70
N SER A 83 19.68 7.64 -3.55
CA SER A 83 19.51 6.31 -4.14
C SER A 83 19.92 6.24 -5.61
N LEU A 84 20.35 7.36 -6.21
CA LEU A 84 20.52 7.54 -7.64
C LEU A 84 21.39 6.46 -8.30
N LYS A 85 22.52 6.10 -7.70
CA LYS A 85 23.40 5.04 -8.20
C LYS A 85 22.68 3.70 -8.28
N ARG A 86 22.08 3.27 -7.18
CA ARG A 86 21.29 2.02 -7.10
C ARG A 86 20.11 2.03 -8.07
N ASP A 87 19.47 3.20 -8.23
CA ASP A 87 18.32 3.36 -9.11
C ASP A 87 18.74 3.16 -10.57
N VAL A 88 19.79 3.82 -11.02
CA VAL A 88 20.36 3.64 -12.37
C VAL A 88 20.77 2.18 -12.62
N GLU A 89 21.46 1.54 -11.65
CA GLU A 89 21.88 0.14 -11.74
C GLU A 89 20.69 -0.83 -11.89
N SER A 90 19.53 -0.50 -11.35
CA SER A 90 18.33 -1.34 -11.39
C SER A 90 17.56 -1.29 -12.70
N VAL A 91 17.83 -0.31 -13.56
CA VAL A 91 17.22 -0.21 -14.90
C VAL A 91 17.78 -1.31 -15.79
N ARG A 92 16.91 -2.05 -16.48
CA ARG A 92 17.36 -3.08 -17.44
C ARG A 92 18.04 -2.45 -18.65
N SER A 93 18.90 -3.20 -19.34
CA SER A 93 19.46 -2.79 -20.63
C SER A 93 18.34 -2.45 -21.63
N GLY A 94 18.46 -1.32 -22.32
CA GLY A 94 17.43 -0.76 -23.21
C GLY A 94 16.28 -0.06 -22.51
N GLY A 95 16.24 -0.08 -21.16
CA GLY A 95 15.22 0.62 -20.36
C GLY A 95 15.42 2.14 -20.31
N TYR A 96 14.57 2.83 -19.54
CA TYR A 96 14.50 4.28 -19.49
C TYR A 96 14.70 4.78 -18.06
N PHE A 97 15.58 5.79 -17.92
CA PHE A 97 15.79 6.49 -16.67
C PHE A 97 15.31 7.94 -16.82
N VAL A 98 14.20 8.25 -16.14
CA VAL A 98 13.60 9.60 -16.09
C VAL A 98 14.15 10.32 -14.87
N TYR A 99 14.72 11.50 -15.05
CA TYR A 99 15.36 12.25 -13.97
C TYR A 99 15.04 13.74 -14.01
N ASP A 100 15.27 14.44 -12.89
CA ASP A 100 15.11 15.88 -12.81
C ASP A 100 16.31 16.59 -13.43
N SER A 101 16.15 17.08 -14.66
CA SER A 101 17.21 17.80 -15.40
C SER A 101 17.42 19.25 -14.96
N SER A 102 16.71 19.73 -13.92
CA SER A 102 17.02 21.02 -13.28
C SER A 102 18.45 21.05 -12.70
N LYS A 103 19.04 19.86 -12.50
CA LYS A 103 20.46 19.67 -12.15
C LYS A 103 21.12 18.72 -13.14
N LYS A 104 22.38 19.02 -13.48
CA LYS A 104 23.17 18.13 -14.35
C LYS A 104 23.33 16.76 -13.70
N LEU A 105 23.03 15.70 -14.45
CA LEU A 105 23.32 14.32 -14.03
C LEU A 105 24.85 14.12 -14.04
N HIS A 106 25.40 13.56 -12.96
CA HIS A 106 26.84 13.30 -12.86
C HIS A 106 27.25 12.16 -13.80
N GLU A 107 28.45 12.23 -14.38
CA GLU A 107 28.93 11.26 -15.38
C GLU A 107 28.99 9.83 -14.84
N GLU A 108 29.28 9.67 -13.54
CA GLU A 108 29.30 8.37 -12.86
C GLU A 108 27.94 7.62 -12.86
N PHE A 109 26.84 8.33 -13.12
CA PHE A 109 25.49 7.75 -13.23
C PHE A 109 25.05 7.48 -14.66
N ILE A 110 25.95 7.66 -15.65
CA ILE A 110 25.63 7.45 -17.07
C ILE A 110 26.06 6.05 -17.49
N ARG A 111 25.09 5.25 -17.89
CA ARG A 111 25.26 3.92 -18.50
C ARG A 111 24.94 4.01 -19.98
N ALA A 112 25.80 3.43 -20.83
CA ALA A 112 25.63 3.45 -22.28
C ALA A 112 24.49 2.56 -22.81
N ASP A 113 24.00 1.63 -21.98
CA ASP A 113 23.00 0.62 -22.36
C ASP A 113 21.56 0.98 -21.95
N ILE A 114 21.32 2.20 -21.43
CA ILE A 114 19.98 2.68 -21.06
C ILE A 114 19.69 4.04 -21.69
N ASN A 115 18.42 4.44 -21.72
CA ASN A 115 17.98 5.71 -22.29
C ASN A 115 17.67 6.71 -21.17
N TYR A 116 18.14 7.95 -21.31
CA TYR A 116 17.93 9.01 -20.32
C TYR A 116 16.90 10.02 -20.81
N ILE A 117 15.91 10.35 -19.95
CA ILE A 117 14.87 11.33 -20.20
C ILE A 117 14.94 12.39 -19.10
N GLY A 118 15.47 13.55 -19.44
CA GLY A 118 15.66 14.66 -18.50
C GLY A 118 14.44 15.59 -18.53
N ILE A 119 13.74 15.73 -17.42
CA ILE A 119 12.60 16.64 -17.26
C ILE A 119 12.93 17.62 -16.16
N PRO A 120 12.89 18.95 -16.39
CA PRO A 120 13.28 19.94 -15.38
C PRO A 120 12.16 20.14 -14.34
N MET A 121 11.84 19.10 -13.57
CA MET A 121 10.67 19.00 -12.69
C MET A 121 10.64 20.08 -11.61
N ILE A 122 11.80 20.33 -10.97
CA ILE A 122 11.93 21.39 -9.95
C ILE A 122 11.76 22.77 -10.59
N LYS A 123 12.40 23.02 -11.73
CA LYS A 123 12.31 24.30 -12.43
C LYS A 123 10.87 24.58 -12.83
N LEU A 124 10.18 23.63 -13.48
CA LEU A 124 8.76 23.77 -13.85
C LEU A 124 7.88 24.04 -12.62
N ALA A 125 8.12 23.33 -11.51
CA ALA A 125 7.36 23.57 -10.28
C ALA A 125 7.62 24.96 -9.69
N MET A 126 8.87 25.46 -9.72
CA MET A 126 9.21 26.80 -9.20
C MET A 126 8.62 27.93 -10.04
N GLU A 127 8.58 27.77 -11.35
CA GLU A 127 8.01 28.76 -12.28
C GLU A 127 6.49 28.94 -12.14
N HIS A 128 5.77 27.86 -11.75
CA HIS A 128 4.31 27.87 -11.74
C HIS A 128 3.70 27.92 -10.33
N TYR A 129 4.46 27.61 -9.28
CA TYR A 129 3.95 27.57 -7.92
C TYR A 129 4.80 28.42 -6.98
N PRO A 130 4.24 29.47 -6.32
CA PRO A 130 5.01 30.39 -5.48
C PRO A 130 5.39 29.79 -4.11
N VAL A 131 4.69 28.73 -3.63
CA VAL A 131 4.87 28.18 -2.29
C VAL A 131 5.76 26.95 -2.33
N PRO A 132 6.91 26.91 -1.62
CA PRO A 132 7.86 25.78 -1.65
C PRO A 132 7.23 24.43 -1.34
N ARG A 133 6.30 24.38 -0.39
CA ARG A 133 5.58 23.13 -0.05
C ARG A 133 4.75 22.62 -1.22
N LEU A 134 4.10 23.52 -1.99
CA LEU A 134 3.34 23.12 -3.17
C LEU A 134 4.25 22.66 -4.30
N GLN A 135 5.40 23.34 -4.49
CA GLN A 135 6.42 22.91 -5.46
C GLN A 135 6.85 21.45 -5.21
N GLN A 136 7.12 21.11 -3.94
CA GLN A 136 7.52 19.76 -3.56
C GLN A 136 6.43 18.71 -3.83
N LEU A 137 5.17 19.03 -3.51
CA LEU A 137 4.05 18.12 -3.71
C LEU A 137 3.69 17.96 -5.19
N LEU A 138 3.58 19.07 -5.91
CA LEU A 138 3.10 19.11 -7.29
C LEU A 138 4.17 18.64 -8.29
N LYS A 139 5.45 18.72 -7.95
CA LYS A 139 6.51 18.05 -8.71
C LYS A 139 6.20 16.56 -8.97
N ASN A 140 5.54 15.90 -8.03
CA ASN A 140 5.15 14.49 -8.20
C ASN A 140 4.09 14.33 -9.32
N MET A 141 3.19 15.29 -9.48
CA MET A 141 2.23 15.25 -10.58
C MET A 141 2.87 15.58 -11.93
N ILE A 142 3.93 16.40 -11.95
CA ILE A 142 4.70 16.68 -13.19
C ILE A 142 5.32 15.39 -13.73
N TYR A 143 6.04 14.61 -12.90
CA TYR A 143 6.61 13.36 -13.40
C TYR A 143 5.55 12.30 -13.72
N VAL A 144 4.42 12.27 -12.99
CA VAL A 144 3.31 11.36 -13.31
C VAL A 144 2.74 11.68 -14.69
N GLY A 145 2.50 12.96 -15.00
CA GLY A 145 2.05 13.40 -16.32
C GLY A 145 3.03 13.04 -17.44
N ALA A 146 4.31 13.25 -17.18
CA ALA A 146 5.36 12.90 -18.12
C ALA A 146 5.42 11.39 -18.41
N VAL A 147 5.44 10.55 -17.35
CA VAL A 147 5.48 9.10 -17.52
C VAL A 147 4.19 8.59 -18.17
N ALA A 148 3.04 9.13 -17.79
CA ALA A 148 1.76 8.79 -18.41
C ALA A 148 1.79 9.01 -19.93
N THR A 149 2.34 10.15 -20.39
CA THR A 149 2.50 10.43 -21.81
C THR A 149 3.49 9.47 -22.50
N LEU A 150 4.62 9.22 -21.85
CA LEU A 150 5.66 8.34 -22.38
C LEU A 150 5.17 6.89 -22.61
N ILE A 151 4.22 6.41 -21.81
CA ILE A 151 3.69 5.04 -21.91
C ILE A 151 2.30 4.96 -22.55
N ASP A 152 1.78 6.05 -23.08
CA ASP A 152 0.43 6.12 -23.69
C ASP A 152 -0.72 5.82 -22.72
N LEU A 153 -0.61 6.30 -21.46
CA LEU A 153 -1.70 6.24 -20.49
C LEU A 153 -2.80 7.24 -20.88
N GLU A 154 -4.06 6.82 -20.83
CA GLU A 154 -5.20 7.69 -21.09
C GLU A 154 -5.32 8.80 -20.03
N ILE A 155 -4.98 10.02 -20.40
CA ILE A 155 -4.88 11.16 -19.48
C ILE A 155 -6.22 11.50 -18.82
N GLU A 156 -7.34 11.32 -19.52
CA GLU A 156 -8.66 11.58 -18.93
C GLU A 156 -8.97 10.61 -17.80
N VAL A 157 -8.59 9.33 -17.91
CA VAL A 157 -8.71 8.35 -16.81
C VAL A 157 -7.90 8.79 -15.59
N LEU A 158 -6.69 9.30 -15.81
CA LEU A 158 -5.85 9.81 -14.72
C LEU A 158 -6.48 11.06 -14.07
N LYS A 159 -7.05 11.96 -14.85
CA LYS A 159 -7.79 13.13 -14.32
C LYS A 159 -9.00 12.73 -13.48
N GLU A 160 -9.77 11.73 -13.91
CA GLU A 160 -10.88 11.17 -13.12
C GLU A 160 -10.40 10.61 -11.77
N VAL A 161 -9.32 9.82 -11.77
CA VAL A 161 -8.73 9.30 -10.54
C VAL A 161 -8.25 10.40 -9.60
N ILE A 162 -7.66 11.47 -10.13
CA ILE A 162 -7.24 12.65 -9.35
C ILE A 162 -8.47 13.35 -8.73
N ALA A 163 -9.54 13.55 -9.51
CA ALA A 163 -10.75 14.18 -9.03
C ALA A 163 -11.39 13.39 -7.87
N GLU A 164 -11.47 12.08 -7.99
CA GLU A 164 -11.98 11.21 -6.93
C GLU A 164 -11.09 11.20 -5.68
N GLN A 165 -9.78 11.10 -5.86
CA GLN A 165 -8.82 11.11 -4.75
C GLN A 165 -8.95 12.39 -3.90
N PHE A 166 -9.23 13.50 -4.55
CA PHE A 166 -9.35 14.80 -3.90
C PHE A 166 -10.79 15.32 -3.79
N ALA A 167 -11.81 14.46 -3.92
CA ALA A 167 -13.22 14.85 -3.84
C ALA A 167 -13.57 15.59 -2.54
N ALA A 168 -12.95 15.22 -1.40
CA ALA A 168 -13.11 15.91 -0.13
C ALA A 168 -12.39 17.27 -0.05
N LYS A 169 -11.52 17.59 -1.01
CA LYS A 169 -10.73 18.83 -1.08
C LYS A 169 -10.68 19.38 -2.50
N PRO A 170 -11.81 19.72 -3.12
CA PRO A 170 -11.88 20.04 -4.56
C PRO A 170 -11.00 21.24 -4.97
N LYS A 171 -10.69 22.13 -4.04
CA LYS A 171 -9.83 23.32 -4.30
C LYS A 171 -8.41 22.99 -4.78
N ILE A 172 -7.91 21.76 -4.51
CA ILE A 172 -6.55 21.39 -4.93
C ILE A 172 -6.52 20.65 -6.27
N ILE A 173 -7.67 20.23 -6.82
CA ILE A 173 -7.76 19.53 -8.10
C ILE A 173 -7.15 20.34 -9.26
N PRO A 174 -7.50 21.63 -9.46
CA PRO A 174 -6.96 22.41 -10.57
C PRO A 174 -5.43 22.49 -10.57
N SER A 175 -4.82 22.67 -9.40
CA SER A 175 -3.34 22.71 -9.29
C SER A 175 -2.69 21.36 -9.63
N ASN A 176 -3.34 20.23 -9.30
CA ASN A 176 -2.86 18.91 -9.69
C ASN A 176 -2.98 18.69 -11.20
N TYR A 177 -4.08 19.14 -11.82
CA TYR A 177 -4.24 19.07 -13.28
C TYR A 177 -3.20 19.93 -14.00
N GLN A 178 -2.98 21.17 -13.54
CA GLN A 178 -1.95 22.03 -14.10
C GLN A 178 -0.56 21.37 -14.03
N ALA A 179 -0.20 20.81 -12.87
CA ALA A 179 1.07 20.12 -12.71
C ALA A 179 1.21 18.89 -13.63
N LEU A 180 0.12 18.13 -13.78
CA LEU A 180 0.05 17.01 -14.72
C LEU A 180 0.33 17.48 -16.15
N GLU A 181 -0.33 18.54 -16.58
CA GLU A 181 -0.22 19.13 -17.92
C GLU A 181 1.18 19.68 -18.20
N LEU A 182 1.87 20.23 -17.21
CA LEU A 182 3.27 20.66 -17.37
C LEU A 182 4.17 19.48 -17.77
N GLY A 183 3.99 18.33 -17.13
CA GLY A 183 4.75 17.12 -17.48
C GLY A 183 4.40 16.58 -18.87
N ILE A 184 3.11 16.54 -19.20
CA ILE A 184 2.60 16.10 -20.49
C ILE A 184 3.16 16.97 -21.63
N ASN A 185 3.02 18.29 -21.51
CA ASN A 185 3.44 19.23 -22.54
C ASN A 185 4.95 19.19 -22.74
N TYR A 186 5.72 19.11 -21.64
CA TYR A 186 7.18 19.00 -21.75
C TYR A 186 7.62 17.76 -22.53
N VAL A 187 6.97 16.62 -22.30
CA VAL A 187 7.28 15.38 -23.07
C VAL A 187 6.90 15.55 -24.54
N LYS A 188 5.73 16.09 -24.82
CA LYS A 188 5.24 16.30 -26.20
C LYS A 188 6.14 17.23 -27.02
N GLU A 189 6.75 18.20 -26.38
CA GLU A 189 7.61 19.19 -27.04
C GLU A 189 9.07 18.72 -27.23
N HIS A 190 9.56 17.80 -26.38
CA HIS A 190 10.99 17.52 -26.33
C HIS A 190 11.37 16.05 -26.59
N PHE A 191 10.42 15.12 -26.61
CA PHE A 191 10.71 13.70 -26.73
C PHE A 191 9.79 13.00 -27.75
N GLU A 192 10.29 11.90 -28.31
CA GLU A 192 9.45 10.96 -29.05
C GLU A 192 8.59 10.16 -28.06
N TYR A 193 7.28 10.07 -28.34
CA TYR A 193 6.32 9.31 -27.55
C TYR A 193 5.25 8.69 -28.48
N PRO A 194 4.58 7.58 -28.06
CA PRO A 194 4.92 6.78 -26.89
C PRO A 194 6.21 5.99 -27.09
N LEU A 195 6.82 5.57 -25.97
CA LEU A 195 8.00 4.71 -25.98
C LEU A 195 7.66 3.33 -26.59
N ASN A 196 8.72 2.55 -26.88
CA ASN A 196 8.53 1.16 -27.28
C ASN A 196 7.99 0.26 -26.14
N VAL A 197 8.08 0.67 -24.88
CA VAL A 197 7.38 0.06 -23.74
C VAL A 197 6.18 0.94 -23.38
N ARG A 198 4.96 0.41 -23.55
CA ARG A 198 3.74 1.21 -23.44
C ARG A 198 2.56 0.38 -22.96
N ILE A 199 1.46 1.05 -22.65
CA ILE A 199 0.21 0.41 -22.26
C ILE A 199 -0.88 0.70 -23.29
N LYS A 200 -1.85 -0.21 -23.34
CA LYS A 200 -3.05 -0.06 -24.16
C LYS A 200 -4.23 -0.62 -23.41
N ARG A 201 -5.35 0.12 -23.39
CA ARG A 201 -6.59 -0.33 -22.77
C ARG A 201 -6.92 -1.77 -23.19
N CYS A 202 -7.34 -2.55 -22.20
CA CYS A 202 -7.87 -3.89 -22.42
C CYS A 202 -9.02 -4.15 -21.39
N ASP A 203 -9.48 -5.37 -21.29
CA ASP A 203 -10.48 -5.78 -20.31
C ASP A 203 -10.04 -7.11 -19.68
N LYS A 204 -8.99 -7.03 -18.86
CA LYS A 204 -8.41 -8.20 -18.17
C LYS A 204 -8.65 -8.20 -16.66
N ASN A 205 -9.24 -7.13 -16.13
CA ASN A 205 -9.54 -7.02 -14.71
C ASN A 205 -10.89 -7.65 -14.34
N GLY A 206 -11.83 -7.78 -15.32
CA GLY A 206 -13.17 -8.26 -15.04
C GLY A 206 -13.83 -7.46 -13.91
N ASP A 207 -14.45 -8.16 -12.97
CA ASP A 207 -15.10 -7.57 -11.78
C ASP A 207 -14.16 -7.39 -10.60
N SER A 208 -12.83 -7.51 -10.79
CA SER A 208 -11.86 -7.36 -9.72
C SER A 208 -11.78 -5.92 -9.23
N ILE A 209 -11.44 -5.76 -7.95
CA ILE A 209 -11.12 -4.48 -7.33
C ILE A 209 -9.65 -4.45 -6.93
N LEU A 210 -9.11 -3.25 -6.75
CA LEU A 210 -7.76 -3.03 -6.24
C LEU A 210 -7.84 -2.69 -4.75
N ILE A 211 -7.41 -3.60 -3.87
CA ILE A 211 -7.55 -3.49 -2.42
C ILE A 211 -6.33 -4.09 -1.70
N ASP A 212 -5.96 -3.57 -0.54
CA ASP A 212 -4.96 -4.16 0.34
C ASP A 212 -5.57 -5.16 1.34
N GLY A 213 -4.75 -6.10 1.82
CA GLY A 213 -5.20 -7.14 2.73
C GLY A 213 -5.70 -6.62 4.07
N ASN A 214 -5.13 -5.54 4.61
CA ASN A 214 -5.57 -4.94 5.87
C ASN A 214 -6.97 -4.32 5.74
N THR A 215 -7.22 -3.65 4.61
CA THR A 215 -8.55 -3.11 4.29
C THR A 215 -9.56 -4.25 4.13
N ALA A 216 -9.18 -5.33 3.47
CA ALA A 216 -10.00 -6.52 3.32
C ALA A 216 -10.31 -7.20 4.68
N CYS A 217 -9.33 -7.31 5.58
CA CYS A 217 -9.55 -7.79 6.95
C CYS A 217 -10.53 -6.90 7.73
N GLY A 218 -10.36 -5.57 7.66
CA GLY A 218 -11.26 -4.63 8.33
C GLY A 218 -12.71 -4.76 7.84
N LEU A 219 -12.89 -4.93 6.53
CA LEU A 219 -14.20 -5.18 5.93
C LEU A 219 -14.76 -6.56 6.32
N GLY A 220 -13.94 -7.61 6.26
CA GLY A 220 -14.29 -8.96 6.68
C GLY A 220 -14.79 -9.02 8.13
N ALA A 221 -14.17 -8.26 9.05
CA ALA A 221 -14.62 -8.16 10.43
C ALA A 221 -16.04 -7.56 10.55
N ILE A 222 -16.37 -6.58 9.70
CA ILE A 222 -17.75 -6.03 9.64
C ILE A 222 -18.75 -7.11 9.20
N TYR A 223 -18.43 -7.83 8.14
CA TYR A 223 -19.29 -8.90 7.63
C TYR A 223 -19.37 -10.10 8.58
N ALA A 224 -18.32 -10.35 9.36
CA ALA A 224 -18.35 -11.32 10.46
C ALA A 224 -19.25 -10.91 11.63
N GLY A 225 -19.80 -9.70 11.63
CA GLY A 225 -20.62 -9.20 12.72
C GLY A 225 -19.84 -8.60 13.88
N ALA A 226 -18.55 -8.31 13.72
CA ALA A 226 -17.77 -7.64 14.76
C ALA A 226 -18.34 -6.25 15.08
N THR A 227 -18.50 -5.98 16.38
CA THR A 227 -19.03 -4.71 16.89
C THR A 227 -18.03 -3.97 17.75
N VAL A 228 -16.96 -4.63 18.20
CA VAL A 228 -15.94 -4.01 19.07
C VAL A 228 -14.56 -4.25 18.48
N MET A 229 -13.78 -3.17 18.37
CA MET A 229 -12.34 -3.23 18.12
C MET A 229 -11.62 -2.39 19.17
N ALA A 230 -10.71 -3.04 19.89
CA ALA A 230 -9.72 -2.34 20.71
C ALA A 230 -8.34 -2.59 20.12
N TRP A 231 -7.51 -1.55 19.97
CA TRP A 231 -6.26 -1.63 19.23
C TRP A 231 -5.22 -0.64 19.74
N TYR A 232 -3.97 -0.88 19.40
CA TYR A 232 -2.86 0.04 19.65
C TYR A 232 -2.06 0.25 18.35
N PRO A 233 -1.60 1.49 18.07
CA PRO A 233 -0.92 1.80 16.81
C PRO A 233 0.41 1.07 16.64
N ILE A 234 0.50 0.22 15.64
CA ILE A 234 1.74 -0.46 15.25
C ILE A 234 1.76 -0.71 13.74
N THR A 235 2.88 -0.42 13.09
CA THR A 235 3.10 -0.80 11.69
C THR A 235 3.34 -2.31 11.60
N PRO A 236 2.68 -3.02 10.65
CA PRO A 236 1.82 -2.54 9.58
C PRO A 236 0.31 -2.66 9.86
N SER A 237 -0.14 -3.05 11.05
CA SER A 237 -1.54 -3.40 11.36
C SER A 237 -2.49 -2.20 11.53
N THR A 238 -1.98 -1.00 11.72
CA THR A 238 -2.81 0.21 11.97
C THR A 238 -3.88 0.44 10.89
N SER A 239 -3.62 0.05 9.64
CA SER A 239 -4.60 0.22 8.56
C SER A 239 -5.80 -0.74 8.66
N VAL A 240 -5.67 -1.90 9.33
CA VAL A 240 -6.83 -2.76 9.67
C VAL A 240 -7.83 -1.98 10.54
N ALA A 241 -7.32 -1.31 11.59
CA ALA A 241 -8.15 -0.52 12.49
C ALA A 241 -8.84 0.64 11.77
N LYS A 242 -8.09 1.37 10.95
CA LYS A 242 -8.64 2.48 10.15
C LYS A 242 -9.70 2.01 9.15
N ALA A 243 -9.50 0.87 8.51
CA ALA A 243 -10.47 0.28 7.59
C ALA A 243 -11.76 -0.10 8.34
N PHE A 244 -11.65 -0.81 9.46
CA PHE A 244 -12.80 -1.15 10.30
C PHE A 244 -13.59 0.09 10.71
N GLU A 245 -12.93 1.12 11.25
CA GLU A 245 -13.58 2.37 11.63
C GLU A 245 -14.30 3.04 10.45
N THR A 246 -13.64 3.09 9.28
CA THR A 246 -14.18 3.70 8.07
C THR A 246 -15.46 3.00 7.60
N TYR A 247 -15.45 1.68 7.57
CA TYR A 247 -16.61 0.90 7.18
C TYR A 247 -17.70 0.89 8.26
N CYS A 248 -17.36 0.90 9.55
CA CYS A 248 -18.34 1.07 10.62
C CYS A 248 -19.11 2.38 10.51
N LYS A 249 -18.44 3.48 10.17
CA LYS A 249 -19.09 4.78 9.94
C LYS A 249 -20.11 4.75 8.79
N LYS A 250 -19.97 3.82 7.85
CA LYS A 250 -20.86 3.65 6.70
C LYS A 250 -21.98 2.61 6.94
N LEU A 251 -21.67 1.53 7.66
CA LEU A 251 -22.48 0.31 7.72
C LEU A 251 -23.02 -0.01 9.12
N ARG A 252 -22.56 0.69 10.17
CA ARG A 252 -22.90 0.41 11.56
C ARG A 252 -23.42 1.66 12.31
N ILE A 253 -24.12 2.51 11.59
CA ILE A 253 -24.90 3.64 12.14
C ILE A 253 -26.39 3.29 11.93
N ASP A 254 -27.21 3.41 12.99
CA ASP A 254 -28.66 3.17 12.86
C ASP A 254 -29.38 4.39 12.26
N GLU A 255 -30.68 4.24 12.08
CA GLU A 255 -31.54 5.28 11.51
C GLU A 255 -31.59 6.57 12.37
N ASP A 256 -31.34 6.45 13.68
CA ASP A 256 -31.28 7.57 14.64
C ASP A 256 -29.87 8.19 14.70
N GLY A 257 -28.92 7.74 13.86
CA GLY A 257 -27.54 8.23 13.84
C GLY A 257 -26.68 7.67 14.98
N LYS A 258 -27.13 6.67 15.74
CA LYS A 258 -26.35 6.06 16.84
C LYS A 258 -25.39 5.00 16.30
N LYS A 259 -24.17 5.02 16.83
CA LYS A 259 -23.15 4.03 16.54
C LYS A 259 -23.52 2.67 17.14
N LYS A 260 -23.53 1.63 16.31
CA LYS A 260 -23.68 0.22 16.72
C LYS A 260 -22.33 -0.49 16.76
N TYR A 261 -21.29 0.23 17.14
CA TYR A 261 -19.94 -0.29 17.29
C TYR A 261 -19.16 0.51 18.33
N ALA A 262 -18.14 -0.12 18.91
CA ALA A 262 -17.12 0.51 19.74
C ALA A 262 -15.77 0.40 19.04
N PHE A 263 -15.06 1.52 18.96
CA PHE A 263 -13.72 1.61 18.38
C PHE A 263 -12.83 2.35 19.36
N VAL A 264 -11.89 1.63 20.00
CA VAL A 264 -11.12 2.13 21.13
C VAL A 264 -9.63 1.98 20.85
N GLN A 265 -8.90 3.08 20.90
CA GLN A 265 -7.45 3.04 20.96
C GLN A 265 -7.05 2.86 22.43
N ALA A 266 -6.39 1.74 22.73
CA ALA A 266 -5.91 1.41 24.06
C ALA A 266 -4.59 2.13 24.38
N GLU A 267 -4.13 2.02 25.62
CA GLU A 267 -2.86 2.57 26.09
C GLU A 267 -1.65 1.77 25.58
N ASP A 268 -1.83 0.45 25.40
CA ASP A 268 -0.86 -0.48 24.86
C ASP A 268 -1.55 -1.73 24.26
N GLU A 269 -0.76 -2.65 23.74
CA GLU A 269 -1.25 -3.90 23.15
C GLU A 269 -1.90 -4.82 24.21
N LEU A 270 -1.35 -4.86 25.42
CA LEU A 270 -1.90 -5.69 26.52
C LEU A 270 -3.29 -5.20 26.90
N ALA A 271 -3.46 -3.89 27.08
CA ALA A 271 -4.77 -3.29 27.35
C ALA A 271 -5.74 -3.55 26.17
N ALA A 272 -5.28 -3.47 24.93
CA ALA A 272 -6.11 -3.71 23.75
C ALA A 272 -6.74 -5.11 23.78
N ILE A 273 -5.94 -6.16 23.95
CA ILE A 273 -6.46 -7.53 23.99
C ILE A 273 -7.31 -7.78 25.23
N GLY A 274 -6.96 -7.17 26.39
CA GLY A 274 -7.78 -7.25 27.61
C GLY A 274 -9.18 -6.67 27.40
N MET A 275 -9.31 -5.53 26.70
CA MET A 275 -10.60 -4.94 26.33
C MET A 275 -11.39 -5.85 25.37
N VAL A 276 -10.72 -6.50 24.41
CA VAL A 276 -11.34 -7.46 23.49
C VAL A 276 -11.90 -8.64 24.27
N ILE A 277 -11.13 -9.24 25.19
CA ILE A 277 -11.57 -10.35 26.03
C ILE A 277 -12.79 -9.95 26.87
N GLY A 278 -12.75 -8.77 27.51
CA GLY A 278 -13.87 -8.26 28.29
C GLY A 278 -15.13 -8.02 27.48
N ALA A 279 -14.99 -7.50 26.25
CA ALA A 279 -16.12 -7.31 25.32
C ALA A 279 -16.72 -8.64 24.88
N THR A 280 -15.87 -9.61 24.52
CA THR A 280 -16.33 -10.94 24.09
C THR A 280 -16.96 -11.73 25.23
N TRP A 281 -16.43 -11.64 26.44
CA TRP A 281 -17.04 -12.22 27.63
C TRP A 281 -18.49 -11.78 27.82
N ASN A 282 -18.82 -10.56 27.42
CA ASN A 282 -20.17 -10.02 27.45
C ASN A 282 -20.97 -10.25 26.16
N GLY A 283 -20.51 -11.14 25.26
CA GLY A 283 -21.23 -11.59 24.07
C GLY A 283 -21.00 -10.75 22.81
N ALA A 284 -20.06 -9.81 22.79
CA ALA A 284 -19.73 -9.09 21.56
C ALA A 284 -18.75 -9.91 20.71
N ARG A 285 -18.88 -9.86 19.37
CA ARG A 285 -17.77 -10.23 18.48
C ARG A 285 -16.76 -9.08 18.50
N ALA A 286 -15.61 -9.34 19.12
CA ALA A 286 -14.56 -8.35 19.31
C ALA A 286 -13.21 -8.86 18.79
N PHE A 287 -12.32 -7.92 18.38
CA PHE A 287 -11.01 -8.26 17.85
C PHE A 287 -9.98 -7.15 18.08
N THR A 288 -8.72 -7.52 17.91
CA THR A 288 -7.60 -6.59 17.81
C THR A 288 -6.71 -6.93 16.63
N ALA A 289 -5.90 -5.97 16.21
CA ALA A 289 -4.89 -6.15 15.19
C ALA A 289 -3.55 -5.60 15.69
N THR A 290 -2.48 -6.38 15.48
CA THR A 290 -1.13 -6.03 15.90
C THR A 290 -0.07 -6.59 14.95
N SER A 291 1.17 -6.62 15.38
CA SER A 291 2.32 -7.24 14.72
C SER A 291 3.12 -8.04 15.75
N GLY A 292 4.13 -8.78 15.33
CA GLY A 292 4.91 -9.67 16.20
C GLY A 292 5.30 -9.12 17.58
N PRO A 293 5.83 -7.89 17.69
CA PRO A 293 6.11 -7.30 19.00
C PRO A 293 4.89 -7.20 19.92
N GLY A 294 3.72 -6.83 19.37
CA GLY A 294 2.49 -6.77 20.14
C GLY A 294 1.97 -8.15 20.53
N VAL A 295 2.11 -9.18 19.68
CA VAL A 295 1.80 -10.58 20.07
C VAL A 295 2.62 -10.98 21.30
N SER A 296 3.89 -10.63 21.34
CA SER A 296 4.75 -10.90 22.51
C SER A 296 4.24 -10.19 23.78
N LEU A 297 3.78 -8.94 23.69
CA LEU A 297 3.24 -8.19 24.82
C LEU A 297 1.86 -8.70 25.26
N MET A 298 1.06 -9.25 24.34
CA MET A 298 -0.27 -9.79 24.61
C MET A 298 -0.24 -11.18 25.26
N ASN A 299 0.90 -11.79 25.44
CA ASN A 299 1.10 -13.21 25.77
C ASN A 299 0.29 -13.66 27.00
N GLU A 300 0.22 -12.86 28.06
CA GLU A 300 -0.54 -13.16 29.28
C GLU A 300 -2.04 -13.26 28.99
N PHE A 301 -2.62 -12.30 28.29
CA PHE A 301 -4.04 -12.32 27.96
C PHE A 301 -4.41 -13.34 26.86
N ILE A 302 -3.49 -13.68 25.97
CA ILE A 302 -3.65 -14.82 25.05
C ILE A 302 -3.83 -16.09 25.87
N GLY A 303 -3.02 -16.31 26.92
CA GLY A 303 -3.16 -17.41 27.86
C GLY A 303 -4.48 -17.37 28.62
N LEU A 304 -4.93 -16.20 29.08
CA LEU A 304 -6.22 -16.06 29.75
C LEU A 304 -7.38 -16.44 28.83
N SER A 305 -7.39 -15.98 27.58
CA SER A 305 -8.40 -16.34 26.59
C SER A 305 -8.47 -17.86 26.38
N TYR A 306 -7.32 -18.50 26.27
CA TYR A 306 -7.23 -19.96 26.12
C TYR A 306 -7.74 -20.72 27.36
N PHE A 307 -7.31 -20.32 28.56
CA PHE A 307 -7.67 -20.96 29.81
C PHE A 307 -9.14 -20.79 30.18
N ALA A 308 -9.69 -19.61 29.93
CA ALA A 308 -11.07 -19.26 30.26
C ALA A 308 -12.08 -19.54 29.13
N GLU A 309 -11.62 -20.19 28.04
CA GLU A 309 -12.45 -20.56 26.88
C GLU A 309 -13.20 -19.35 26.27
N ILE A 310 -12.50 -18.20 26.13
CA ILE A 310 -13.08 -16.96 25.59
C ILE A 310 -12.71 -16.81 24.11
N PRO A 311 -13.69 -16.71 23.19
CA PRO A 311 -13.43 -16.46 21.79
C PRO A 311 -12.71 -15.13 21.56
N VAL A 312 -11.58 -15.12 20.88
CA VAL A 312 -10.86 -13.88 20.50
C VAL A 312 -10.36 -14.01 19.07
N VAL A 313 -10.48 -12.96 18.29
CA VAL A 313 -9.81 -12.85 17.00
C VAL A 313 -8.66 -11.87 17.10
N LEU A 314 -7.47 -12.32 16.76
CA LEU A 314 -6.24 -11.53 16.69
C LEU A 314 -5.70 -11.54 15.27
N ILE A 315 -5.60 -10.37 14.64
CA ILE A 315 -4.98 -10.21 13.33
C ILE A 315 -3.52 -9.82 13.55
N ASN A 316 -2.61 -10.75 13.26
CA ASN A 316 -1.17 -10.51 13.30
C ASN A 316 -0.68 -10.18 11.88
N VAL A 317 -0.42 -8.89 11.63
CA VAL A 317 0.21 -8.44 10.39
C VAL A 317 1.72 -8.44 10.59
N GLN A 318 2.37 -9.50 10.14
CA GLN A 318 3.78 -9.79 10.42
C GLN A 318 4.73 -8.78 9.78
N ARG A 319 5.88 -8.61 10.42
CA ARG A 319 7.00 -7.78 9.97
C ARG A 319 8.33 -8.39 10.38
N GLY A 320 9.44 -7.83 9.90
CA GLY A 320 10.77 -8.29 10.26
C GLY A 320 11.05 -8.23 11.76
N GLY A 321 11.44 -9.36 12.34
CA GLY A 321 11.84 -9.54 13.76
C GLY A 321 13.28 -10.01 13.88
N PRO A 322 13.75 -10.34 15.10
CA PRO A 322 13.11 -10.27 16.42
C PRO A 322 13.04 -8.84 17.02
N SER A 323 12.38 -8.73 18.20
CA SER A 323 12.16 -7.49 18.94
C SER A 323 11.38 -6.45 18.11
N THR A 324 11.65 -5.15 18.24
CA THR A 324 11.08 -4.11 17.38
C THR A 324 11.35 -4.39 15.90
N GLY A 325 12.49 -5.00 15.59
CA GLY A 325 12.87 -5.51 14.28
C GLY A 325 12.89 -4.45 13.19
N MET A 326 12.38 -4.81 12.03
CA MET A 326 12.28 -3.95 10.84
C MET A 326 10.81 -3.69 10.48
N PRO A 327 10.19 -2.61 11.03
CA PRO A 327 8.76 -2.35 10.91
C PRO A 327 8.21 -2.26 9.49
N THR A 328 9.06 -1.99 8.51
CA THR A 328 8.69 -1.79 7.11
C THR A 328 9.30 -2.82 6.17
N ARG A 329 9.64 -4.02 6.71
CA ARG A 329 10.15 -5.16 5.93
C ARG A 329 9.28 -6.37 6.17
N THR A 330 8.88 -7.00 5.07
CA THR A 330 8.10 -8.24 5.07
C THR A 330 8.95 -9.39 5.58
N GLN A 331 8.43 -10.11 6.56
CA GLN A 331 9.00 -11.35 7.08
C GLN A 331 7.94 -12.12 7.87
N GLN A 332 7.96 -13.43 7.79
CA GLN A 332 7.17 -14.33 8.63
C GLN A 332 8.07 -14.89 9.74
N ALA A 333 8.37 -14.07 10.75
CA ALA A 333 9.38 -14.35 11.76
C ALA A 333 8.83 -14.91 13.09
N ASP A 334 7.51 -14.88 13.29
CA ASP A 334 6.86 -15.14 14.58
C ASP A 334 5.78 -16.24 14.51
N LEU A 335 5.87 -17.17 13.55
CA LEU A 335 4.90 -18.25 13.38
C LEU A 335 4.87 -19.20 14.59
N ILE A 336 6.02 -19.67 15.04
CA ILE A 336 6.12 -20.59 16.18
C ILE A 336 5.66 -19.91 17.46
N SER A 337 6.10 -18.66 17.70
CA SER A 337 5.69 -17.91 18.88
C SER A 337 4.18 -17.60 18.87
N SER A 338 3.58 -17.36 17.73
CA SER A 338 2.12 -17.21 17.59
C SER A 338 1.39 -18.53 17.84
N ALA A 339 1.89 -19.65 17.33
CA ALA A 339 1.25 -20.94 17.45
C ALA A 339 1.18 -21.45 18.89
N TYR A 340 2.16 -21.06 19.72
CA TYR A 340 2.31 -21.53 21.10
C TYR A 340 2.40 -20.35 22.11
N ALA A 341 1.81 -19.20 21.76
CA ALA A 341 1.82 -18.03 22.62
C ALA A 341 1.18 -18.32 23.97
N SER A 342 1.81 -17.93 25.04
CA SER A 342 1.46 -18.05 26.45
C SER A 342 2.53 -18.85 27.21
N HIS A 343 2.44 -18.87 28.53
CA HIS A 343 3.11 -19.84 29.39
C HIS A 343 2.17 -21.02 29.63
N GLY A 344 2.64 -22.24 29.45
CA GLY A 344 1.84 -23.47 29.47
C GLY A 344 1.69 -24.10 28.06
N ASP A 345 1.02 -25.22 27.99
CA ASP A 345 0.92 -26.03 26.79
C ASP A 345 -0.25 -25.61 25.91
N THR A 346 -0.15 -24.43 25.28
CA THR A 346 -1.15 -23.90 24.37
C THR A 346 -0.88 -24.25 22.92
N LYS A 347 -1.94 -24.33 22.11
CA LYS A 347 -1.88 -24.44 20.66
C LYS A 347 -3.02 -23.62 20.05
N HIS A 348 -2.67 -22.55 19.35
CA HIS A 348 -3.64 -21.67 18.75
C HIS A 348 -3.96 -22.01 17.31
N VAL A 349 -5.16 -21.70 16.87
CA VAL A 349 -5.58 -21.81 15.46
C VAL A 349 -4.99 -20.64 14.69
N LEU A 350 -4.23 -20.95 13.64
CA LEU A 350 -3.63 -19.96 12.75
C LEU A 350 -4.23 -20.07 11.35
N LEU A 351 -4.70 -18.97 10.79
CA LEU A 351 -5.20 -18.88 9.42
C LEU A 351 -4.25 -18.01 8.58
N PHE A 352 -3.86 -18.48 7.41
CA PHE A 352 -2.88 -17.85 6.53
C PHE A 352 -3.52 -17.45 5.21
N PRO A 353 -4.01 -16.22 5.05
CA PRO A 353 -4.50 -15.74 3.77
C PRO A 353 -3.34 -15.48 2.81
N SER A 354 -3.52 -15.79 1.53
CA SER A 354 -2.57 -15.54 0.45
C SER A 354 -2.96 -14.38 -0.46
N SER A 355 -4.17 -13.85 -0.29
CA SER A 355 -4.71 -12.74 -1.10
C SER A 355 -5.65 -11.86 -0.27
N PRO A 356 -5.99 -10.63 -0.74
CA PRO A 356 -7.01 -9.82 -0.07
C PRO A 356 -8.38 -10.49 -0.01
N ALA A 357 -8.77 -11.27 -1.01
CA ALA A 357 -9.99 -12.05 -0.96
C ALA A 357 -9.98 -13.05 0.21
N GLU A 358 -8.88 -13.78 0.38
CA GLU A 358 -8.72 -14.67 1.54
C GLU A 358 -8.58 -13.89 2.85
N CYS A 359 -8.00 -12.68 2.86
CA CYS A 359 -8.01 -11.83 4.04
C CYS A 359 -9.44 -11.51 4.50
N PHE A 360 -10.34 -11.20 3.56
CA PHE A 360 -11.75 -10.98 3.85
C PHE A 360 -12.42 -12.26 4.35
N ASP A 361 -12.36 -13.36 3.60
CA ASP A 361 -13.02 -14.62 3.91
C ASP A 361 -12.50 -15.26 5.20
N PHE A 362 -11.18 -15.25 5.40
CA PHE A 362 -10.57 -15.87 6.59
C PHE A 362 -10.79 -15.04 7.84
N THR A 363 -10.98 -13.71 7.71
CA THR A 363 -11.42 -12.91 8.84
C THR A 363 -12.82 -13.34 9.30
N ILE A 364 -13.76 -13.56 8.39
CA ILE A 364 -15.09 -14.09 8.73
C ILE A 364 -14.98 -15.46 9.39
N LYS A 365 -14.21 -16.36 8.78
CA LYS A 365 -13.96 -17.71 9.32
C LYS A 365 -13.30 -17.68 10.70
N ALA A 366 -12.40 -16.71 10.95
CA ALA A 366 -11.74 -16.57 12.25
C ALA A 366 -12.73 -16.32 13.37
N PHE A 367 -13.72 -15.45 13.18
CA PHE A 367 -14.78 -15.20 14.16
C PHE A 367 -15.66 -16.45 14.37
N ASP A 368 -16.07 -17.11 13.30
CA ASP A 368 -16.89 -18.31 13.40
C ASP A 368 -16.15 -19.46 14.06
N LEU A 369 -14.86 -19.62 13.80
CA LEU A 369 -14.03 -20.64 14.47
C LEU A 369 -13.79 -20.30 15.93
N ALA A 370 -13.53 -19.04 16.26
CA ALA A 370 -13.34 -18.61 17.65
C ALA A 370 -14.59 -18.92 18.48
N ASP A 371 -15.78 -18.55 18.00
CA ASP A 371 -17.03 -18.82 18.67
C ASP A 371 -17.34 -20.32 18.79
N ARG A 372 -17.07 -21.11 17.74
CA ARG A 372 -17.32 -22.56 17.74
C ARG A 372 -16.37 -23.35 18.62
N LEU A 373 -15.12 -22.94 18.67
CA LEU A 373 -14.04 -23.63 19.41
C LEU A 373 -13.85 -23.05 20.81
N GLN A 374 -14.46 -21.91 21.11
CA GLN A 374 -14.32 -21.17 22.37
C GLN A 374 -12.84 -20.91 22.70
N THR A 375 -12.11 -20.35 21.75
CA THR A 375 -10.67 -20.09 21.91
C THR A 375 -10.22 -18.95 21.00
N LEU A 376 -8.97 -18.50 21.19
CA LEU A 376 -8.34 -17.53 20.32
C LEU A 376 -8.03 -18.13 18.94
N VAL A 377 -8.35 -17.37 17.89
CA VAL A 377 -7.98 -17.63 16.50
C VAL A 377 -7.15 -16.46 15.98
N MET A 378 -5.99 -16.75 15.40
CA MET A 378 -5.13 -15.74 14.79
C MET A 378 -5.22 -15.78 13.28
N LEU A 379 -5.43 -14.62 12.66
CA LEU A 379 -5.22 -14.41 11.24
C LEU A 379 -3.79 -13.90 11.04
N ILE A 380 -2.98 -14.66 10.33
CA ILE A 380 -1.56 -14.36 10.11
C ILE A 380 -1.36 -13.81 8.71
N SER A 381 -1.33 -12.50 8.59
CA SER A 381 -0.98 -11.76 7.39
C SER A 381 0.46 -11.23 7.49
N ASP A 382 0.89 -10.46 6.52
CA ASP A 382 2.18 -9.77 6.56
C ASP A 382 2.11 -8.37 5.94
N LEU A 383 3.21 -7.63 6.03
CA LEU A 383 3.31 -6.27 5.51
C LEU A 383 3.05 -6.18 4.01
N ASP A 384 3.52 -7.15 3.23
CA ASP A 384 3.39 -7.11 1.77
C ASP A 384 1.93 -7.26 1.34
N LEU A 385 1.25 -8.28 1.86
CA LEU A 385 -0.17 -8.50 1.63
C LEU A 385 -1.02 -7.40 2.27
N GLY A 386 -0.67 -6.98 3.49
CA GLY A 386 -1.48 -6.06 4.29
C GLY A 386 -1.43 -4.60 3.84
N MET A 387 -0.34 -4.14 3.23
CA MET A 387 -0.15 -2.71 2.94
C MET A 387 0.02 -2.36 1.45
N ASN A 388 0.03 -3.34 0.57
CA ASN A 388 0.04 -3.10 -0.87
C ASN A 388 -1.30 -3.48 -1.47
N ASN A 389 -1.70 -2.72 -2.49
CA ASN A 389 -2.90 -3.05 -3.24
C ASN A 389 -2.64 -4.27 -4.13
N HIS A 390 -3.58 -5.17 -4.15
CA HIS A 390 -3.63 -6.34 -5.02
C HIS A 390 -4.97 -6.36 -5.75
N MET A 391 -4.99 -7.01 -6.90
CA MET A 391 -6.19 -7.22 -7.69
C MET A 391 -6.98 -8.43 -7.17
#